data_e65dd919855b8ef82598b768878140d8
#
_entry.id   e65dd919855b8ef82598b768878140d8
#
_cell.length_a   1.000
_cell.length_b   1.000
_cell.length_c   1.000
_cell.angle_alpha   90.00
_cell.angle_beta   90.00
_cell.angle_gamma   90.00
#
_symmetry.space_group_name_H-M   'P 1'
#
loop_
_entity.id
_entity.type
_entity.pdbx_description
1 polymer ?
#
loop_
_entity_poly.entity_id
_entity_poly.type
_entity_poly.pdbx_seq_one_letter_code
_entity_poly.pdbx_strand_id
1 'polypeptide(L)'
;MIPAPAIPVQDEAPQEGPPEDGGDAAPESPLSEPAAPSEPTAEARLREREDLDLLFAELAQPGGETWARAETDILRIWSRSGSAAMDLLYKRGEAALDAGDTVTALGHLTALTDHAPDFASGWYLRSVAFYLDGDLGPAIADLGEVLRLEPRHFGALTQLGTMLEELGDDRNALEAFRQSLKIHPHQQEAQDAVRRLEQKLQGTDA
;
A
#
# COMPACT_ATOMS: atom_id res chain seq x y z
N MET A 1 -5.26 27.93 -59.45
CA MET A 1 -4.68 26.85 -60.23
C MET A 1 -3.28 27.27 -60.57
N ILE A 2 -2.26 26.85 -59.78
CA ILE A 2 -0.84 27.14 -59.96
C ILE A 2 -0.12 25.83 -59.86
N PRO A 3 0.62 25.38 -60.87
CA PRO A 3 1.30 24.09 -60.85
C PRO A 3 2.62 24.15 -60.10
N ALA A 4 2.96 23.10 -59.38
CA ALA A 4 4.22 22.92 -58.68
C ALA A 4 5.35 22.54 -59.66
N PRO A 5 6.62 22.97 -59.40
CA PRO A 5 7.75 22.61 -60.27
C PRO A 5 8.29 21.22 -59.95
N ALA A 6 8.69 20.51 -61.00
CA ALA A 6 9.34 19.23 -61.01
C ALA A 6 10.82 19.35 -60.63
N ILE A 7 11.31 18.39 -59.82
CA ILE A 7 12.72 18.23 -59.48
C ILE A 7 13.34 17.19 -60.39
N PRO A 8 14.52 17.42 -61.02
CA PRO A 8 15.16 16.42 -61.88
C PRO A 8 15.92 15.34 -61.05
N VAL A 9 15.74 14.10 -61.46
CA VAL A 9 16.53 12.95 -61.01
C VAL A 9 17.89 13.00 -61.66
N GLN A 10 18.96 12.98 -60.87
CA GLN A 10 20.30 12.71 -61.34
C GLN A 10 20.66 11.26 -61.06
N ASP A 11 20.96 10.60 -62.15
CA ASP A 11 21.47 9.23 -62.24
C ASP A 11 22.99 9.28 -62.04
N GLU A 12 23.53 8.64 -61.03
CA GLU A 12 24.98 8.54 -60.84
C GLU A 12 25.35 7.10 -60.48
N ALA A 13 26.22 6.52 -61.30
CA ALA A 13 26.66 5.14 -61.33
C ALA A 13 27.57 4.77 -60.14
N PRO A 14 27.76 3.46 -59.86
CA PRO A 14 28.41 2.98 -58.65
C PRO A 14 29.95 3.08 -58.76
N GLN A 15 30.59 3.56 -57.70
CA GLN A 15 32.05 3.46 -57.49
C GLN A 15 32.35 2.28 -56.58
N GLU A 16 33.20 1.39 -57.12
CA GLU A 16 33.81 0.29 -56.37
C GLU A 16 34.79 0.81 -55.32
N GLY A 17 34.63 0.44 -54.05
CA GLY A 17 35.54 0.70 -52.95
C GLY A 17 36.48 -0.48 -52.69
N PRO A 18 37.67 -0.24 -52.06
CA PRO A 18 38.68 -1.26 -51.83
C PRO A 18 38.36 -2.27 -50.72
N PRO A 19 39.10 -3.38 -50.60
CA PRO A 19 38.70 -4.58 -49.90
C PRO A 19 38.77 -4.45 -48.36
N GLU A 20 37.89 -5.23 -47.73
CA GLU A 20 37.70 -5.37 -46.31
C GLU A 20 38.94 -5.90 -45.60
N ASP A 21 39.34 -5.20 -44.53
CA ASP A 21 40.24 -5.75 -43.52
C ASP A 21 39.38 -6.41 -42.42
N GLY A 22 39.61 -7.72 -42.22
CA GLY A 22 38.89 -8.54 -41.29
C GLY A 22 39.21 -8.20 -39.83
N GLY A 23 38.39 -7.35 -39.22
CA GLY A 23 38.36 -7.13 -37.77
C GLY A 23 37.46 -8.15 -37.10
N ASP A 24 38.07 -9.07 -36.38
CA ASP A 24 37.48 -10.08 -35.51
C ASP A 24 36.62 -9.39 -34.44
N ALA A 25 35.30 -9.25 -34.68
CA ALA A 25 34.37 -8.74 -33.71
C ALA A 25 34.07 -9.86 -32.71
N ALA A 26 34.64 -9.75 -31.51
CA ALA A 26 34.24 -10.59 -30.37
C ALA A 26 32.72 -10.53 -30.19
N PRO A 27 32.05 -11.66 -29.88
CA PRO A 27 30.61 -11.65 -29.64
C PRO A 27 30.30 -10.78 -28.42
N GLU A 28 29.53 -9.72 -28.65
CA GLU A 28 28.95 -8.93 -27.56
C GLU A 28 28.15 -9.89 -26.67
N SER A 29 28.62 -10.03 -25.44
CA SER A 29 27.86 -10.76 -24.40
C SER A 29 26.49 -10.12 -24.29
N PRO A 30 25.38 -10.89 -24.32
CA PRO A 30 24.07 -10.32 -24.12
C PRO A 30 24.07 -9.60 -22.78
N LEU A 31 23.70 -8.32 -22.80
CA LEU A 31 23.45 -7.53 -21.60
C LEU A 31 22.48 -8.34 -20.73
N SER A 32 22.98 -8.83 -19.60
CA SER A 32 22.14 -9.54 -18.63
C SER A 32 21.01 -8.60 -18.27
N GLU A 33 19.80 -8.93 -18.68
CA GLU A 33 18.62 -8.24 -18.21
C GLU A 33 18.65 -8.23 -16.68
N PRO A 34 18.36 -7.08 -16.01
CA PRO A 34 18.28 -7.05 -14.57
C PRO A 34 17.24 -8.09 -14.14
N ALA A 35 17.69 -9.08 -13.37
CA ALA A 35 16.82 -10.11 -12.85
C ALA A 35 15.62 -9.46 -12.19
N ALA A 36 14.39 -9.83 -12.60
CA ALA A 36 13.18 -9.38 -11.95
C ALA A 36 13.32 -9.65 -10.44
N PRO A 37 12.89 -8.73 -9.56
CA PRO A 37 12.98 -8.93 -8.13
C PRO A 37 12.28 -10.25 -7.79
N SER A 38 13.04 -11.20 -7.26
CA SER A 38 12.53 -12.51 -6.87
C SER A 38 11.56 -12.33 -5.70
N GLU A 39 10.40 -13.00 -5.77
CA GLU A 39 9.49 -13.06 -4.62
C GLU A 39 10.24 -13.49 -3.36
N PRO A 40 9.86 -12.96 -2.17
CA PRO A 40 10.49 -13.32 -0.93
C PRO A 40 10.37 -14.82 -0.69
N THR A 41 11.48 -15.46 -0.29
CA THR A 41 11.52 -16.88 -0.02
C THR A 41 10.62 -17.26 1.15
N ALA A 42 10.22 -18.53 1.26
CA ALA A 42 9.44 -19.01 2.40
C ALA A 42 10.15 -18.75 3.75
N GLU A 43 11.48 -18.84 3.77
CA GLU A 43 12.28 -18.51 4.96
C GLU A 43 12.25 -17.02 5.29
N ALA A 44 12.27 -16.13 4.29
CA ALA A 44 12.16 -14.69 4.51
C ALA A 44 10.79 -14.32 5.08
N ARG A 45 9.72 -14.92 4.55
CA ARG A 45 8.34 -14.72 5.07
C ARG A 45 8.18 -15.26 6.50
N LEU A 46 8.84 -16.36 6.84
CA LEU A 46 8.81 -16.91 8.20
C LEU A 46 9.52 -15.99 9.20
N ARG A 47 10.71 -15.50 8.86
CA ARG A 47 11.45 -14.53 9.70
C ARG A 47 10.67 -13.25 9.91
N GLU A 48 10.06 -12.73 8.85
CA GLU A 48 9.22 -11.52 8.93
C GLU A 48 8.03 -11.71 9.90
N ARG A 49 7.40 -12.90 9.92
CA ARG A 49 6.34 -13.22 10.89
C ARG A 49 6.87 -13.29 12.32
N GLU A 50 8.03 -13.92 12.54
CA GLU A 50 8.69 -13.99 13.84
C GLU A 50 9.07 -12.60 14.34
N ASP A 51 9.60 -11.74 13.46
CA ASP A 51 9.90 -10.34 13.79
C ASP A 51 8.64 -9.57 14.16
N LEU A 52 7.53 -9.73 13.42
CA LEU A 52 6.25 -9.11 13.73
C LEU A 52 5.71 -9.58 15.10
N ASP A 53 5.79 -10.87 15.44
CA ASP A 53 5.32 -11.39 16.72
C ASP A 53 6.09 -10.77 17.89
N LEU A 54 7.39 -10.58 17.76
CA LEU A 54 8.22 -9.89 18.76
C LEU A 54 7.84 -8.41 18.87
N LEU A 55 7.65 -7.72 17.75
CA LEU A 55 7.24 -6.31 17.73
C LEU A 55 5.85 -6.10 18.33
N PHE A 56 4.90 -7.00 18.06
CA PHE A 56 3.58 -6.93 18.69
C PHE A 56 3.64 -7.21 20.20
N ALA A 57 4.49 -8.12 20.64
CA ALA A 57 4.70 -8.35 22.07
C ALA A 57 5.30 -7.12 22.76
N GLU A 58 6.18 -6.38 22.09
CA GLU A 58 6.74 -5.11 22.57
C GLU A 58 5.69 -3.99 22.56
N LEU A 59 4.90 -3.88 21.47
CA LEU A 59 3.84 -2.90 21.31
C LEU A 59 2.77 -3.00 22.41
N ALA A 60 2.43 -4.21 22.82
CA ALA A 60 1.40 -4.49 23.84
C ALA A 60 1.84 -4.17 25.28
N GLN A 61 3.12 -3.85 25.53
CA GLN A 61 3.61 -3.61 26.87
C GLN A 61 3.11 -2.26 27.44
N PRO A 62 2.43 -2.23 28.61
CA PRO A 62 1.77 -1.03 29.09
C PRO A 62 2.71 0.10 29.53
N GLY A 63 3.98 -0.18 29.79
CA GLY A 63 4.94 0.75 30.39
C GLY A 63 6.26 0.92 29.64
N GLY A 64 6.35 0.44 28.40
CA GLY A 64 7.60 0.48 27.62
C GLY A 64 7.78 1.82 26.91
N GLU A 65 8.98 2.39 26.95
CA GLU A 65 9.36 3.53 26.11
C GLU A 65 9.57 3.09 24.63
N THR A 66 9.52 1.78 24.38
CA THR A 66 9.89 1.17 23.09
C THR A 66 8.71 0.93 22.13
N TRP A 67 7.47 1.08 22.61
CA TRP A 67 6.27 0.84 21.80
C TRP A 67 6.22 1.69 20.51
N ALA A 68 6.66 2.94 20.56
CA ALA A 68 6.65 3.82 19.39
C ALA A 68 7.63 3.35 18.31
N ARG A 69 8.76 2.74 18.73
CA ARG A 69 9.70 2.09 17.81
C ARG A 69 9.06 0.83 17.22
N ALA A 70 8.45 0.00 18.05
CA ALA A 70 7.79 -1.21 17.60
C ALA A 70 6.65 -0.90 16.61
N GLU A 71 5.83 0.12 16.87
CA GLU A 71 4.82 0.61 15.95
C GLU A 71 5.43 1.02 14.60
N THR A 72 6.48 1.85 14.63
CA THR A 72 7.18 2.29 13.42
C THR A 72 7.74 1.11 12.61
N ASP A 73 8.32 0.12 13.28
CA ASP A 73 8.88 -1.07 12.62
C ASP A 73 7.77 -1.95 12.03
N ILE A 74 6.62 -2.13 12.71
CA ILE A 74 5.45 -2.85 12.18
C ILE A 74 4.93 -2.15 10.92
N LEU A 75 4.71 -0.84 10.98
CA LEU A 75 4.23 -0.07 9.84
C LEU A 75 5.20 -0.13 8.65
N ARG A 76 6.51 -0.11 8.91
CA ARG A 76 7.54 -0.28 7.89
C ARG A 76 7.53 -1.67 7.25
N ILE A 77 7.28 -2.73 8.01
CA ILE A 77 7.12 -4.09 7.48
C ILE A 77 5.87 -4.14 6.62
N TRP A 78 4.74 -3.67 7.12
CA TRP A 78 3.47 -3.66 6.41
C TRP A 78 3.45 -2.80 5.15
N SER A 79 4.33 -1.78 5.03
CA SER A 79 4.42 -0.94 3.82
C SER A 79 5.13 -1.60 2.64
N ARG A 80 5.55 -2.86 2.74
CA ARG A 80 6.29 -3.59 1.72
C ARG A 80 5.47 -4.75 1.17
N SER A 81 5.20 -4.72 -0.12
CA SER A 81 4.50 -5.80 -0.81
C SER A 81 5.42 -6.95 -1.22
N GLY A 82 6.74 -6.72 -1.24
CA GLY A 82 7.74 -7.61 -1.82
C GLY A 82 7.91 -7.45 -3.33
N SER A 83 7.17 -6.55 -3.96
CA SER A 83 7.28 -6.20 -5.39
C SER A 83 7.53 -4.71 -5.56
N ALA A 84 8.63 -4.34 -6.20
CA ALA A 84 8.98 -2.93 -6.41
C ALA A 84 7.90 -2.16 -7.21
N ALA A 85 7.20 -2.83 -8.12
CA ALA A 85 6.11 -2.23 -8.89
C ALA A 85 4.89 -1.94 -8.00
N MET A 86 4.54 -2.87 -7.12
CA MET A 86 3.42 -2.71 -6.17
C MET A 86 3.76 -1.67 -5.09
N ASP A 87 4.99 -1.68 -4.57
CA ASP A 87 5.48 -0.65 -3.65
C ASP A 87 5.45 0.76 -4.28
N LEU A 88 5.67 0.87 -5.61
CA LEU A 88 5.52 2.13 -6.32
C LEU A 88 4.06 2.59 -6.42
N LEU A 89 3.12 1.67 -6.69
CA LEU A 89 1.69 1.98 -6.68
C LEU A 89 1.22 2.41 -5.29
N TYR A 90 1.66 1.71 -4.25
CA TYR A 90 1.40 2.08 -2.86
C TYR A 90 1.85 3.51 -2.55
N LYS A 91 3.12 3.84 -2.84
CA LYS A 91 3.67 5.19 -2.63
C LYS A 91 2.96 6.28 -3.44
N ARG A 92 2.52 5.97 -4.65
CA ARG A 92 1.74 6.93 -5.47
C ARG A 92 0.36 7.17 -4.89
N GLY A 93 -0.29 6.12 -4.39
CA GLY A 93 -1.56 6.23 -3.67
C GLY A 93 -1.43 7.08 -2.41
N GLU A 94 -0.41 6.81 -1.59
CA GLU A 94 -0.08 7.57 -0.39
C GLU A 94 0.17 9.05 -0.71
N ALA A 95 1.03 9.35 -1.68
CA ALA A 95 1.33 10.72 -2.08
C ALA A 95 0.09 11.47 -2.63
N ALA A 96 -0.82 10.78 -3.31
CA ALA A 96 -2.07 11.36 -3.77
C ALA A 96 -3.02 11.68 -2.61
N LEU A 97 -3.09 10.81 -1.58
CA LEU A 97 -3.84 11.07 -0.35
C LEU A 97 -3.28 12.27 0.41
N ASP A 98 -1.96 12.36 0.55
CA ASP A 98 -1.28 13.49 1.18
C ASP A 98 -1.57 14.82 0.46
N ALA A 99 -1.77 14.77 -0.86
CA ALA A 99 -2.17 15.91 -1.69
C ALA A 99 -3.68 16.20 -1.66
N GLY A 100 -4.50 15.36 -1.02
CA GLY A 100 -5.96 15.45 -1.00
C GLY A 100 -6.62 15.03 -2.32
N ASP A 101 -5.89 14.37 -3.22
CA ASP A 101 -6.42 13.87 -4.51
C ASP A 101 -6.91 12.42 -4.36
N THR A 102 -8.12 12.27 -3.81
CA THR A 102 -8.76 10.96 -3.57
C THR A 102 -8.97 10.18 -4.86
N VAL A 103 -9.29 10.84 -5.97
CA VAL A 103 -9.53 10.20 -7.27
C VAL A 103 -8.26 9.53 -7.80
N THR A 104 -7.14 10.25 -7.80
CA THR A 104 -5.85 9.69 -8.21
C THR A 104 -5.39 8.59 -7.26
N ALA A 105 -5.60 8.76 -5.94
CA ALA A 105 -5.30 7.75 -4.94
C ALA A 105 -6.07 6.45 -5.21
N LEU A 106 -7.40 6.53 -5.39
CA LEU A 106 -8.25 5.37 -5.71
C LEU A 106 -7.81 4.67 -6.98
N GLY A 107 -7.39 5.41 -8.02
CA GLY A 107 -6.85 4.83 -9.26
C GLY A 107 -5.62 3.97 -9.02
N HIS A 108 -4.62 4.49 -8.30
CA HIS A 108 -3.40 3.75 -7.98
C HIS A 108 -3.64 2.58 -7.03
N LEU A 109 -4.48 2.78 -6.02
CA LEU A 109 -4.74 1.77 -4.99
C LEU A 109 -5.65 0.65 -5.49
N THR A 110 -6.58 0.93 -6.42
CA THR A 110 -7.35 -0.12 -7.09
C THR A 110 -6.44 -0.99 -7.95
N ALA A 111 -5.55 -0.37 -8.76
CA ALA A 111 -4.57 -1.14 -9.50
C ALA A 111 -3.67 -1.99 -8.57
N LEU A 112 -3.30 -1.45 -7.40
CA LEU A 112 -2.52 -2.17 -6.40
C LEU A 112 -3.27 -3.40 -5.87
N THR A 113 -4.52 -3.23 -5.42
CA THR A 113 -5.32 -4.34 -4.86
C THR A 113 -5.70 -5.39 -5.90
N ASP A 114 -5.84 -5.01 -7.17
CA ASP A 114 -6.08 -5.95 -8.28
C ASP A 114 -4.85 -6.83 -8.58
N HIS A 115 -3.64 -6.27 -8.46
CA HIS A 115 -2.39 -6.97 -8.77
C HIS A 115 -1.73 -7.63 -7.55
N ALA A 116 -2.01 -7.16 -6.35
CA ALA A 116 -1.52 -7.70 -5.09
C ALA A 116 -2.65 -7.85 -4.06
N PRO A 117 -3.62 -8.75 -4.29
CA PRO A 117 -4.80 -8.89 -3.43
C PRO A 117 -4.49 -9.43 -2.02
N ASP A 118 -3.30 -9.96 -1.80
CA ASP A 118 -2.79 -10.44 -0.51
C ASP A 118 -2.00 -9.35 0.27
N PHE A 119 -1.85 -8.16 -0.30
CA PHE A 119 -1.16 -7.04 0.35
C PHE A 119 -2.13 -6.18 1.17
N ALA A 120 -2.25 -6.48 2.48
CA ALA A 120 -3.21 -5.85 3.38
C ALA A 120 -3.14 -4.32 3.40
N SER A 121 -1.93 -3.73 3.34
CA SER A 121 -1.77 -2.27 3.38
C SER A 121 -2.29 -1.57 2.12
N GLY A 122 -2.36 -2.28 1.00
CA GLY A 122 -3.03 -1.75 -0.21
C GLY A 122 -4.52 -1.53 0.01
N TRP A 123 -5.19 -2.52 0.59
CA TRP A 123 -6.60 -2.43 0.99
C TRP A 123 -6.83 -1.36 2.06
N TYR A 124 -5.93 -1.30 3.07
CA TYR A 124 -6.02 -0.30 4.11
C TYR A 124 -5.94 1.13 3.55
N LEU A 125 -4.97 1.42 2.72
CA LEU A 125 -4.81 2.75 2.15
C LEU A 125 -5.97 3.10 1.20
N ARG A 126 -6.53 2.11 0.47
CA ARG A 126 -7.72 2.31 -0.36
C ARG A 126 -8.96 2.60 0.48
N SER A 127 -9.11 1.94 1.63
CA SER A 127 -10.19 2.25 2.57
C SER A 127 -10.13 3.69 3.07
N VAL A 128 -8.91 4.21 3.34
CA VAL A 128 -8.69 5.62 3.70
C VAL A 128 -9.12 6.54 2.56
N ALA A 129 -8.77 6.20 1.31
CA ALA A 129 -9.17 6.99 0.14
C ALA A 129 -10.70 7.04 -0.03
N PHE A 130 -11.39 5.90 0.09
CA PHE A 130 -12.85 5.84 0.05
C PHE A 130 -13.50 6.63 1.19
N TYR A 131 -12.97 6.53 2.40
CA TYR A 131 -13.45 7.28 3.55
C TYR A 131 -13.36 8.79 3.32
N LEU A 132 -12.21 9.28 2.83
CA LEU A 132 -12.00 10.69 2.51
C LEU A 132 -12.86 11.17 1.34
N ASP A 133 -13.25 10.29 0.44
CA ASP A 133 -14.19 10.56 -0.66
C ASP A 133 -15.67 10.53 -0.20
N GLY A 134 -15.93 10.07 1.02
CA GLY A 134 -17.27 9.95 1.61
C GLY A 134 -17.97 8.61 1.35
N ASP A 135 -17.29 7.66 0.73
CA ASP A 135 -17.83 6.35 0.35
C ASP A 135 -17.59 5.29 1.46
N LEU A 136 -18.35 5.37 2.56
CA LEU A 136 -18.22 4.50 3.72
C LEU A 136 -18.41 3.01 3.41
N GLY A 137 -19.30 2.65 2.48
CA GLY A 137 -19.57 1.26 2.13
C GLY A 137 -18.35 0.52 1.59
N PRO A 138 -17.73 0.97 0.50
CA PRO A 138 -16.47 0.43 0.00
C PRO A 138 -15.33 0.51 1.02
N ALA A 139 -15.24 1.60 1.79
CA ALA A 139 -14.21 1.75 2.83
C ALA A 139 -14.30 0.63 3.87
N ILE A 140 -15.48 0.33 4.40
CA ILE A 140 -15.71 -0.75 5.38
C ILE A 140 -15.44 -2.12 4.75
N ALA A 141 -15.82 -2.32 3.49
CA ALA A 141 -15.53 -3.57 2.78
C ALA A 141 -14.02 -3.82 2.66
N ASP A 142 -13.24 -2.79 2.31
CA ASP A 142 -11.79 -2.87 2.23
C ASP A 142 -11.16 -3.14 3.61
N LEU A 143 -11.65 -2.51 4.69
CA LEU A 143 -11.21 -2.84 6.05
C LEU A 143 -11.50 -4.30 6.43
N GLY A 144 -12.60 -4.87 5.93
CA GLY A 144 -12.89 -6.29 6.07
C GLY A 144 -11.81 -7.17 5.43
N GLU A 145 -11.32 -6.81 4.23
CA GLU A 145 -10.21 -7.52 3.58
C GLU A 145 -8.89 -7.34 4.35
N VAL A 146 -8.61 -6.14 4.85
CA VAL A 146 -7.44 -5.91 5.72
C VAL A 146 -7.45 -6.86 6.91
N LEU A 147 -8.56 -6.93 7.65
CA LEU A 147 -8.67 -7.75 8.87
C LEU A 147 -8.71 -9.26 8.57
N ARG A 148 -9.12 -9.66 7.37
CA ARG A 148 -9.01 -11.04 6.90
C ARG A 148 -7.55 -11.43 6.64
N LEU A 149 -6.75 -10.53 6.08
CA LEU A 149 -5.33 -10.74 5.74
C LEU A 149 -4.41 -10.58 6.96
N GLU A 150 -4.63 -9.53 7.74
CA GLU A 150 -3.89 -9.24 8.97
C GLU A 150 -4.88 -8.89 10.11
N PRO A 151 -5.30 -9.89 10.89
CA PRO A 151 -6.25 -9.68 12.00
C PRO A 151 -5.73 -8.76 13.11
N ARG A 152 -4.43 -8.50 13.16
CA ARG A 152 -3.79 -7.61 14.13
C ARG A 152 -3.59 -6.20 13.60
N HIS A 153 -4.22 -5.83 12.49
CA HIS A 153 -4.08 -4.49 11.93
C HIS A 153 -4.82 -3.46 12.78
N PHE A 154 -4.15 -2.97 13.81
CA PHE A 154 -4.74 -2.05 14.80
C PHE A 154 -5.29 -0.76 14.18
N GLY A 155 -4.62 -0.19 13.16
CA GLY A 155 -5.12 0.96 12.44
C GLY A 155 -6.44 0.69 11.70
N ALA A 156 -6.61 -0.50 11.11
CA ALA A 156 -7.86 -0.88 10.46
C ALA A 156 -9.01 -1.04 11.46
N LEU A 157 -8.74 -1.61 12.64
CA LEU A 157 -9.73 -1.72 13.72
C LEU A 157 -10.15 -0.35 14.24
N THR A 158 -9.20 0.58 14.43
CA THR A 158 -9.50 1.95 14.88
C THR A 158 -10.33 2.68 13.83
N GLN A 159 -9.96 2.61 12.55
CA GLN A 159 -10.70 3.25 11.47
C GLN A 159 -12.10 2.64 11.28
N LEU A 160 -12.24 1.31 11.42
CA LEU A 160 -13.55 0.64 11.41
C LEU A 160 -14.42 1.16 12.57
N GLY A 161 -13.85 1.31 13.76
CA GLY A 161 -14.54 1.89 14.90
C GLY A 161 -15.06 3.30 14.62
N THR A 162 -14.24 4.14 14.02
CA THR A 162 -14.60 5.51 13.63
C THR A 162 -15.76 5.52 12.62
N MET A 163 -15.68 4.72 11.57
CA MET A 163 -16.76 4.65 10.56
C MET A 163 -18.08 4.09 11.14
N LEU A 164 -18.00 3.08 12.02
CA LEU A 164 -19.19 2.54 12.67
C LEU A 164 -19.84 3.55 13.62
N GLU A 165 -19.03 4.37 14.34
CA GLU A 165 -19.54 5.44 15.18
C GLU A 165 -20.26 6.51 14.35
N GLU A 166 -19.70 6.90 13.20
CA GLU A 166 -20.36 7.84 12.26
C GLU A 166 -21.68 7.31 11.71
N LEU A 167 -21.79 6.00 11.52
CA LEU A 167 -23.03 5.32 11.13
C LEU A 167 -24.02 5.15 12.29
N GLY A 168 -23.63 5.53 13.51
CA GLY A 168 -24.46 5.39 14.72
C GLY A 168 -24.46 3.97 15.30
N ASP A 169 -23.61 3.07 14.83
CA ASP A 169 -23.43 1.74 15.40
C ASP A 169 -22.42 1.76 16.56
N ASP A 170 -22.80 2.48 17.62
CA ASP A 170 -21.94 2.73 18.78
C ASP A 170 -21.45 1.45 19.46
N ARG A 171 -22.26 0.37 19.45
CA ARG A 171 -21.88 -0.90 20.09
C ARG A 171 -20.76 -1.62 19.35
N ASN A 172 -20.88 -1.73 18.04
CA ASN A 172 -19.84 -2.35 17.22
C ASN A 172 -18.61 -1.43 17.09
N ALA A 173 -18.79 -0.11 17.08
CA ALA A 173 -17.69 0.86 17.15
C ALA A 173 -16.85 0.66 18.43
N LEU A 174 -17.51 0.58 19.60
CA LEU A 174 -16.85 0.34 20.88
C LEU A 174 -16.07 -0.97 20.89
N GLU A 175 -16.63 -2.03 20.31
CA GLU A 175 -15.92 -3.31 20.23
C GLU A 175 -14.71 -3.24 19.32
N ALA A 176 -14.80 -2.58 18.16
CA ALA A 176 -13.67 -2.38 17.25
C ALA A 176 -12.51 -1.61 17.91
N PHE A 177 -12.81 -0.51 18.59
CA PHE A 177 -11.80 0.22 19.35
C PHE A 177 -11.17 -0.60 20.48
N ARG A 178 -11.96 -1.37 21.22
CA ARG A 178 -11.46 -2.27 22.27
C ARG A 178 -10.56 -3.36 21.72
N GLN A 179 -10.88 -3.93 20.55
CA GLN A 179 -10.02 -4.91 19.89
C GLN A 179 -8.70 -4.26 19.43
N SER A 180 -8.75 -3.04 18.90
CA SER A 180 -7.54 -2.29 18.55
C SER A 180 -6.65 -2.06 19.77
N LEU A 181 -7.21 -1.64 20.89
CA LEU A 181 -6.47 -1.40 22.15
C LEU A 181 -5.88 -2.66 22.79
N LYS A 182 -6.44 -3.85 22.52
CA LYS A 182 -5.82 -5.12 22.96
C LYS A 182 -4.49 -5.38 22.24
N ILE A 183 -4.38 -4.91 20.99
CA ILE A 183 -3.18 -5.07 20.17
C ILE A 183 -2.19 -3.92 20.44
N HIS A 184 -2.70 -2.70 20.45
CA HIS A 184 -1.91 -1.48 20.61
C HIS A 184 -2.55 -0.57 21.67
N PRO A 185 -2.23 -0.77 22.97
CA PRO A 185 -2.89 -0.05 24.06
C PRO A 185 -2.56 1.45 24.14
N HIS A 186 -1.56 1.93 23.39
CA HIS A 186 -1.11 3.32 23.43
C HIS A 186 -1.81 4.26 22.44
N GLN A 187 -2.78 3.77 21.66
CA GLN A 187 -3.55 4.58 20.72
C GLN A 187 -4.49 5.53 21.46
N GLN A 188 -4.10 6.81 21.57
CA GLN A 188 -4.85 7.83 22.30
C GLN A 188 -6.26 8.02 21.72
N GLU A 189 -6.38 8.04 20.40
CA GLU A 189 -7.66 8.18 19.71
C GLU A 189 -8.64 7.06 20.10
N ALA A 190 -8.22 5.81 20.05
CA ALA A 190 -9.04 4.66 20.42
C ALA A 190 -9.41 4.68 21.92
N GLN A 191 -8.49 5.09 22.81
CA GLN A 191 -8.77 5.26 24.23
C GLN A 191 -9.86 6.31 24.47
N ASP A 192 -9.78 7.44 23.77
CA ASP A 192 -10.74 8.54 23.89
C ASP A 192 -12.12 8.12 23.36
N ALA A 193 -12.13 7.41 22.21
CA ALA A 193 -13.35 6.86 21.63
C ALA A 193 -14.04 5.85 22.57
N VAL A 194 -13.29 4.93 23.17
CA VAL A 194 -13.82 3.97 24.14
C VAL A 194 -14.48 4.70 25.32
N ARG A 195 -13.79 5.68 25.94
CA ARG A 195 -14.34 6.46 27.07
C ARG A 195 -15.62 7.19 26.69
N ARG A 196 -15.66 7.81 25.52
CA ARG A 196 -16.82 8.55 25.01
C ARG A 196 -18.02 7.62 24.76
N LEU A 197 -17.77 6.49 24.07
CA LEU A 197 -18.82 5.52 23.73
C LEU A 197 -19.38 4.80 24.96
N GLU A 198 -18.54 4.44 25.94
CA GLU A 198 -18.99 3.85 27.21
C GLU A 198 -19.94 4.79 27.97
N GLN A 199 -19.60 6.08 28.05
CA GLN A 199 -20.47 7.09 28.68
C GLN A 199 -21.80 7.26 27.91
N LYS A 200 -21.75 7.29 26.58
CA LYS A 200 -22.93 7.42 25.72
C LYS A 200 -23.90 6.24 25.91
N LEU A 201 -23.37 5.01 25.90
CA LEU A 201 -24.18 3.79 26.03
C LEU A 201 -24.77 3.63 27.43
N GLN A 202 -24.05 3.97 28.51
CA GLN A 202 -24.57 3.96 29.86
C GLN A 202 -25.71 4.96 30.07
N GLY A 203 -25.65 6.14 29.40
CA GLY A 203 -26.71 7.13 29.47
C GLY A 203 -27.96 6.78 28.66
N THR A 204 -27.88 5.82 27.74
CA THR A 204 -28.99 5.37 26.91
C THR A 204 -29.77 4.23 27.58
N ASP A 205 -29.13 3.49 28.50
CA ASP A 205 -29.73 2.36 29.21
C ASP A 205 -30.43 2.77 30.54
N ALA A 206 -30.43 4.08 30.87
CA ALA A 206 -31.06 4.65 32.10
C ALA A 206 -32.39 5.34 31.79
#